data_8e959cab0878fed68f912a5ed8ccb8b5
#
_entry.id   8e959cab0878fed68f912a5ed8ccb8b5
#
_cell.length_a   1.000
_cell.length_b   1.000
_cell.length_c   1.000
_cell.angle_alpha   90.00
_cell.angle_beta   90.00
_cell.angle_gamma   90.00
#
_symmetry.space_group_name_H-M   'P 1'
#
loop_
_entity.id
_entity.type
_entity.pdbx_description
1 polymer ?
#
loop_
_entity_poly.entity_id
_entity_poly.type
_entity_poly.pdbx_seq_one_letter_code
_entity_poly.pdbx_strand_id
1 'polypeptide(L)'
;MRCGYCMPREVFGSDFHFLPRAELLSFEEISRFVRVAARLGVSKVRLTGGEPLLRKDVPRLVHMLRAIDGVQDIALTTNGLLLAHHAAALGHAGLDRVTVSLDTLDEDLFRSIADTRAPLARVMDGIAAAHEAGLDPVKVNMVVRRGVNDGSVLEMAEHFRGRPEILRLIEFMDVGESNGWRLEEVVPAREMLASIAERWPLRPLSPQPDQGVASRWAYEDGAGEIGVI
;
A
#
# COMPACT_ATOMS: atom_id res chain seq x y z
N MET A 1 4.79 -7.71 -10.70
CA MET A 1 5.26 -8.25 -9.42
C MET A 1 4.35 -9.39 -9.01
N ARG A 2 4.91 -10.40 -8.39
CA ARG A 2 4.19 -11.59 -7.87
C ARG A 2 4.79 -11.93 -6.51
N CYS A 3 4.51 -11.10 -5.49
CA CYS A 3 5.04 -11.32 -4.16
C CYS A 3 4.62 -12.69 -3.65
N GLY A 4 5.60 -13.49 -3.19
CA GLY A 4 5.39 -14.89 -2.80
C GLY A 4 4.36 -15.08 -1.68
N TYR A 5 4.16 -14.05 -0.86
CA TYR A 5 3.17 -14.05 0.20
C TYR A 5 1.73 -13.70 -0.25
N CYS A 6 1.53 -13.20 -1.48
CA CYS A 6 0.23 -12.75 -1.98
C CYS A 6 -0.19 -13.47 -3.26
N MET A 7 0.73 -13.59 -4.23
CA MET A 7 0.49 -14.22 -5.54
C MET A 7 1.63 -15.17 -5.91
N PRO A 8 1.85 -16.25 -5.14
CA PRO A 8 2.97 -17.16 -5.36
C PRO A 8 2.91 -17.76 -6.77
N ARG A 9 4.10 -17.92 -7.39
CA ARG A 9 4.24 -18.38 -8.78
C ARG A 9 3.71 -19.80 -8.99
N GLU A 10 3.70 -20.60 -7.94
CA GLU A 10 3.19 -21.98 -7.94
C GLU A 10 1.68 -22.02 -8.18
N VAL A 11 0.95 -21.01 -7.74
CA VAL A 11 -0.50 -20.86 -7.92
C VAL A 11 -0.80 -19.95 -9.11
N PHE A 12 -0.11 -18.79 -9.19
CA PHE A 12 -0.33 -17.76 -10.22
C PHE A 12 0.77 -17.78 -11.28
N GLY A 13 1.08 -18.98 -11.81
CA GLY A 13 2.09 -19.19 -12.84
C GLY A 13 1.76 -18.55 -14.19
N SER A 14 2.57 -18.87 -15.22
CA SER A 14 2.35 -18.40 -16.59
C SER A 14 1.02 -18.85 -17.17
N ASP A 15 0.54 -20.01 -16.71
CA ASP A 15 -0.67 -20.67 -17.24
C ASP A 15 -1.92 -20.30 -16.44
N PHE A 16 -1.79 -19.45 -15.43
CA PHE A 16 -2.95 -18.96 -14.67
C PHE A 16 -3.76 -17.98 -15.52
N HIS A 17 -5.03 -18.31 -15.73
CA HIS A 17 -5.95 -17.49 -16.49
C HIS A 17 -6.75 -16.59 -15.56
N PHE A 18 -6.44 -15.30 -15.57
CA PHE A 18 -7.27 -14.29 -14.93
C PHE A 18 -8.59 -14.12 -15.69
N LEU A 19 -9.60 -13.58 -15.00
CA LEU A 19 -10.89 -13.29 -15.63
C LEU A 19 -10.72 -12.47 -16.91
N PRO A 20 -11.41 -12.86 -17.99
CA PRO A 20 -11.42 -12.07 -19.21
C PRO A 20 -11.93 -10.66 -18.96
N ARG A 21 -11.44 -9.69 -19.74
CA ARG A 21 -11.83 -8.27 -19.56
C ARG A 21 -13.34 -8.05 -19.62
N ALA A 22 -14.07 -8.87 -20.39
CA ALA A 22 -15.53 -8.80 -20.52
C ALA A 22 -16.29 -9.17 -19.23
N GLU A 23 -15.63 -9.90 -18.31
CA GLU A 23 -16.20 -10.30 -17.02
C GLU A 23 -15.84 -9.33 -15.89
N LEU A 24 -14.96 -8.35 -16.16
CA LEU A 24 -14.61 -7.32 -15.18
C LEU A 24 -15.66 -6.20 -15.24
N LEU A 25 -16.03 -5.67 -14.07
CA LEU A 25 -16.90 -4.50 -13.99
C LEU A 25 -16.34 -3.33 -14.83
N SER A 26 -17.18 -2.72 -15.63
CA SER A 26 -16.88 -1.45 -16.30
C SER A 26 -16.74 -0.31 -15.28
N PHE A 27 -16.17 0.81 -15.68
CA PHE A 27 -16.08 1.99 -14.81
C PHE A 27 -17.46 2.56 -14.48
N GLU A 28 -18.41 2.45 -15.40
CA GLU A 28 -19.79 2.84 -15.23
C GLU A 28 -20.51 1.98 -14.18
N GLU A 29 -20.27 0.67 -14.18
CA GLU A 29 -20.80 -0.25 -13.18
C GLU A 29 -20.20 -0.01 -11.80
N ILE A 30 -18.86 0.19 -11.73
CA ILE A 30 -18.16 0.56 -10.48
C ILE A 30 -18.74 1.87 -9.93
N SER A 31 -18.89 2.90 -10.78
CA SER A 31 -19.43 4.20 -10.35
C SER A 31 -20.89 4.10 -9.90
N ARG A 32 -21.69 3.27 -10.56
CA ARG A 32 -23.08 3.00 -10.14
C ARG A 32 -23.12 2.33 -8.77
N PHE A 33 -22.26 1.33 -8.54
CA PHE A 33 -22.14 0.65 -7.25
C PHE A 33 -21.72 1.62 -6.14
N VAL A 34 -20.67 2.41 -6.39
CA VAL A 34 -20.15 3.40 -5.40
C VAL A 34 -21.21 4.47 -5.09
N ARG A 35 -22.02 4.90 -6.08
CA ARG A 35 -23.11 5.84 -5.83
C ARG A 35 -24.19 5.27 -4.91
N VAL A 36 -24.48 3.98 -5.02
CA VAL A 36 -25.40 3.30 -4.09
C VAL A 36 -24.77 3.23 -2.70
N ALA A 37 -23.49 2.83 -2.60
CA ALA A 37 -22.78 2.76 -1.33
C ALA A 37 -22.67 4.15 -0.65
N ALA A 38 -22.43 5.22 -1.41
CA ALA A 38 -22.38 6.59 -0.87
C ALA A 38 -23.73 7.03 -0.27
N ARG A 39 -24.85 6.67 -0.88
CA ARG A 39 -26.19 6.92 -0.30
C ARG A 39 -26.42 6.16 1.01
N LEU A 40 -25.69 5.09 1.26
CA LEU A 40 -25.70 4.31 2.50
C LEU A 40 -24.65 4.78 3.51
N GLY A 41 -23.95 5.90 3.25
CA GLY A 41 -23.00 6.53 4.15
C GLY A 41 -21.54 6.18 3.91
N VAL A 42 -21.19 5.44 2.85
CA VAL A 42 -19.80 5.20 2.47
C VAL A 42 -19.22 6.49 1.89
N SER A 43 -18.21 7.04 2.56
CA SER A 43 -17.52 8.27 2.15
C SER A 43 -16.08 8.05 1.67
N LYS A 44 -15.51 6.86 1.89
CA LYS A 44 -14.13 6.54 1.54
C LYS A 44 -14.10 5.39 0.54
N VAL A 45 -13.34 5.56 -0.55
CA VAL A 45 -13.16 4.56 -1.59
C VAL A 45 -11.66 4.25 -1.73
N ARG A 46 -11.31 2.96 -1.77
CA ARG A 46 -9.93 2.53 -2.03
C ARG A 46 -9.88 1.69 -3.29
N LEU A 47 -9.10 2.16 -4.25
CA LEU A 47 -8.77 1.41 -5.45
C LEU A 47 -7.58 0.49 -5.16
N THR A 48 -7.77 -0.80 -5.40
CA THR A 48 -6.76 -1.84 -5.22
C THR A 48 -7.06 -3.00 -6.18
N GLY A 49 -6.42 -4.13 -5.99
CA GLY A 49 -6.66 -5.33 -6.79
C GLY A 49 -5.44 -6.23 -6.78
N GLY A 50 -5.02 -6.76 -7.92
CA GLY A 50 -3.63 -7.13 -8.16
C GLY A 50 -2.82 -5.84 -8.23
N GLU A 51 -2.61 -5.30 -9.45
CA GLU A 51 -2.04 -3.95 -9.61
C GLU A 51 -3.03 -3.05 -10.35
N PRO A 52 -3.63 -2.06 -9.66
CA PRO A 52 -4.66 -1.22 -10.28
C PRO A 52 -4.15 -0.38 -11.44
N LEU A 53 -2.87 0.01 -11.44
CA LEU A 53 -2.28 0.84 -12.50
C LEU A 53 -2.03 0.07 -13.81
N LEU A 54 -2.22 -1.25 -13.83
CA LEU A 54 -2.27 -2.02 -15.07
C LEU A 54 -3.60 -1.85 -15.82
N ARG A 55 -4.63 -1.42 -15.13
CA ARG A 55 -5.92 -1.16 -15.78
C ARG A 55 -5.84 0.15 -16.55
N LYS A 56 -6.18 0.09 -17.84
CA LYS A 56 -6.16 1.27 -18.72
C LYS A 56 -7.14 2.33 -18.20
N ASP A 57 -6.74 3.60 -18.30
CA ASP A 57 -7.58 4.77 -17.99
C ASP A 57 -8.07 4.87 -16.53
N VAL A 58 -7.31 4.36 -15.53
CA VAL A 58 -7.65 4.49 -14.10
C VAL A 58 -7.92 5.95 -13.67
N PRO A 59 -7.21 6.97 -14.15
CA PRO A 59 -7.56 8.37 -13.85
C PRO A 59 -9.00 8.73 -14.23
N ARG A 60 -9.54 8.17 -15.32
CA ARG A 60 -10.97 8.35 -15.67
C ARG A 60 -11.89 7.78 -14.59
N LEU A 61 -11.58 6.59 -14.07
CA LEU A 61 -12.34 6.02 -12.95
C LEU A 61 -12.30 6.92 -11.72
N VAL A 62 -11.12 7.41 -11.35
CA VAL A 62 -10.97 8.34 -10.22
C VAL A 62 -11.85 9.58 -10.41
N HIS A 63 -11.80 10.19 -11.60
CA HIS A 63 -12.65 11.35 -11.93
C HIS A 63 -14.15 11.03 -11.81
N MET A 64 -14.60 9.87 -12.31
CA MET A 64 -15.99 9.43 -12.19
C MET A 64 -16.43 9.21 -10.74
N LEU A 65 -15.53 8.69 -9.89
CA LEU A 65 -15.80 8.49 -8.47
C LEU A 65 -15.82 9.82 -7.70
N ARG A 66 -14.92 10.75 -8.03
CA ARG A 66 -14.88 12.10 -7.42
C ARG A 66 -16.15 12.89 -7.67
N ALA A 67 -16.80 12.68 -8.81
CA ALA A 67 -18.07 13.31 -9.15
C ALA A 67 -19.30 12.75 -8.41
N ILE A 68 -19.12 11.77 -7.51
CA ILE A 68 -20.21 11.17 -6.75
C ILE A 68 -20.40 11.93 -5.43
N ASP A 69 -21.57 12.50 -5.21
CA ASP A 69 -21.93 13.14 -3.95
C ASP A 69 -21.77 12.16 -2.78
N GLY A 70 -21.12 12.60 -1.71
CA GLY A 70 -20.84 11.79 -0.51
C GLY A 70 -19.48 11.09 -0.53
N VAL A 71 -18.80 10.94 -1.67
CA VAL A 71 -17.41 10.43 -1.72
C VAL A 71 -16.45 11.56 -1.36
N GLN A 72 -15.81 11.43 -0.21
CA GLN A 72 -14.92 12.44 0.37
C GLN A 72 -13.44 12.08 0.21
N ASP A 73 -13.09 10.79 0.20
CA ASP A 73 -11.72 10.30 0.23
C ASP A 73 -11.55 9.15 -0.78
N ILE A 74 -10.68 9.35 -1.77
CA ILE A 74 -10.32 8.33 -2.76
C ILE A 74 -8.84 8.01 -2.60
N ALA A 75 -8.55 6.78 -2.22
CA ALA A 75 -7.19 6.28 -2.06
C ALA A 75 -6.87 5.19 -3.08
N LEU A 76 -5.59 5.03 -3.40
CA LEU A 76 -5.10 3.96 -4.26
C LEU A 76 -3.99 3.20 -3.55
N THR A 77 -3.98 1.86 -3.67
CA THR A 77 -2.86 1.02 -3.22
C THR A 77 -2.20 0.40 -4.43
N THR A 78 -0.88 0.56 -4.55
CA THR A 78 -0.09 0.13 -5.71
C THR A 78 1.26 -0.46 -5.30
N ASN A 79 1.86 -1.27 -6.16
CA ASN A 79 3.25 -1.69 -6.03
C ASN A 79 4.29 -0.61 -6.43
N GLY A 80 3.84 0.56 -6.87
CA GLY A 80 4.68 1.72 -7.18
C GLY A 80 5.35 1.73 -8.55
N LEU A 81 5.52 0.60 -9.23
CA LEU A 81 6.31 0.51 -10.48
C LEU A 81 5.81 1.40 -11.63
N LEU A 82 4.53 1.68 -11.68
CA LEU A 82 3.90 2.52 -12.70
C LEU A 82 3.48 3.89 -12.16
N LEU A 83 3.68 4.14 -10.87
CA LEU A 83 3.14 5.32 -10.20
C LEU A 83 3.73 6.62 -10.75
N ALA A 84 5.03 6.69 -11.02
CA ALA A 84 5.68 7.87 -11.62
C ALA A 84 5.00 8.29 -12.94
N HIS A 85 4.56 7.32 -13.75
CA HIS A 85 3.88 7.63 -15.01
C HIS A 85 2.44 8.13 -14.82
N HIS A 86 1.78 7.73 -13.73
CA HIS A 86 0.35 7.99 -13.52
C HIS A 86 0.07 9.08 -12.48
N ALA A 87 1.02 9.44 -11.60
CA ALA A 87 0.80 10.28 -10.43
C ALA A 87 0.12 11.61 -10.77
N ALA A 88 0.66 12.37 -11.73
CA ALA A 88 0.10 13.65 -12.15
C ALA A 88 -1.35 13.52 -12.66
N ALA A 89 -1.63 12.52 -13.51
CA ALA A 89 -2.97 12.29 -14.04
C ALA A 89 -3.96 11.85 -12.94
N LEU A 90 -3.51 11.07 -11.95
CA LEU A 90 -4.31 10.65 -10.81
C LEU A 90 -4.63 11.85 -9.89
N GLY A 91 -3.66 12.71 -9.60
CA GLY A 91 -3.87 13.94 -8.84
C GLY A 91 -4.88 14.87 -9.51
N HIS A 92 -4.70 15.15 -10.80
CA HIS A 92 -5.65 15.95 -11.58
C HIS A 92 -7.06 15.34 -11.64
N ALA A 93 -7.17 14.02 -11.61
CA ALA A 93 -8.46 13.33 -11.59
C ALA A 93 -9.16 13.37 -10.22
N GLY A 94 -8.48 13.83 -9.16
CA GLY A 94 -9.02 13.96 -7.81
C GLY A 94 -8.74 12.77 -6.90
N LEU A 95 -7.66 12.00 -7.13
CA LEU A 95 -7.14 11.07 -6.14
C LEU A 95 -6.57 11.86 -4.96
N ASP A 96 -6.93 11.50 -3.72
CA ASP A 96 -6.45 12.23 -2.54
C ASP A 96 -5.10 11.72 -2.07
N ARG A 97 -4.88 10.41 -2.06
CA ARG A 97 -3.66 9.83 -1.46
C ARG A 97 -3.34 8.45 -2.01
N VAL A 98 -2.09 8.07 -1.87
CA VAL A 98 -1.59 6.78 -2.32
C VAL A 98 -0.95 5.98 -1.18
N THR A 99 -1.07 4.67 -1.28
CA THR A 99 -0.29 3.72 -0.47
C THR A 99 0.58 2.90 -1.41
N VAL A 100 1.88 2.87 -1.17
CA VAL A 100 2.85 2.11 -1.94
C VAL A 100 3.29 0.90 -1.13
N SER A 101 3.26 -0.29 -1.73
CA SER A 101 3.78 -1.51 -1.11
C SER A 101 5.27 -1.63 -1.40
N LEU A 102 6.09 -1.65 -0.32
CA LEU A 102 7.54 -1.77 -0.39
C LEU A 102 8.05 -2.47 0.87
N ASP A 103 8.61 -3.67 0.69
CA ASP A 103 8.95 -4.57 1.79
C ASP A 103 10.43 -4.52 2.22
N THR A 104 11.28 -3.78 1.50
CA THR A 104 12.71 -3.60 1.79
C THR A 104 13.31 -2.52 0.90
N LEU A 105 14.47 -1.96 1.31
CA LEU A 105 15.31 -1.07 0.50
C LEU A 105 16.50 -1.78 -0.14
N ASP A 106 16.74 -3.05 0.19
CA ASP A 106 17.72 -3.88 -0.46
C ASP A 106 17.24 -4.35 -1.84
N GLU A 107 18.01 -4.08 -2.88
CA GLU A 107 17.65 -4.34 -4.28
C GLU A 107 17.45 -5.83 -4.56
N ASP A 108 18.31 -6.70 -4.02
CA ASP A 108 18.27 -8.14 -4.29
C ASP A 108 17.12 -8.80 -3.52
N LEU A 109 16.91 -8.39 -2.27
CA LEU A 109 15.78 -8.84 -1.47
C LEU A 109 14.46 -8.35 -2.05
N PHE A 110 14.38 -7.09 -2.54
CA PHE A 110 13.21 -6.57 -3.25
C PHE A 110 12.86 -7.43 -4.45
N ARG A 111 13.85 -7.75 -5.29
CA ARG A 111 13.64 -8.61 -6.48
C ARG A 111 13.17 -10.00 -6.09
N SER A 112 13.72 -10.55 -5.02
CA SER A 112 13.36 -11.87 -4.50
C SER A 112 11.91 -11.90 -3.99
N ILE A 113 11.54 -10.98 -3.08
CA ILE A 113 10.20 -10.93 -2.48
C ILE A 113 9.13 -10.63 -3.56
N ALA A 114 9.38 -9.64 -4.39
CA ALA A 114 8.42 -9.16 -5.39
C ALA A 114 8.39 -9.99 -6.67
N ASP A 115 9.28 -10.97 -6.80
CA ASP A 115 9.47 -11.79 -8.02
C ASP A 115 9.48 -10.90 -9.27
N THR A 116 10.44 -9.97 -9.33
CA THR A 116 10.52 -8.96 -10.37
C THR A 116 11.94 -8.71 -10.83
N ARG A 117 12.10 -8.29 -12.09
CA ARG A 117 13.37 -7.75 -12.62
C ARG A 117 13.40 -6.23 -12.64
N ALA A 118 12.31 -5.58 -12.25
CA ALA A 118 12.27 -4.13 -12.19
C ALA A 118 13.18 -3.62 -11.06
N PRO A 119 13.92 -2.52 -11.27
CA PRO A 119 14.75 -1.94 -10.22
C PRO A 119 13.88 -1.27 -9.14
N LEU A 120 14.31 -1.35 -7.88
CA LEU A 120 13.72 -0.67 -6.74
C LEU A 120 13.57 0.85 -6.97
N ALA A 121 14.53 1.45 -7.65
CA ALA A 121 14.51 2.87 -7.99
C ALA A 121 13.18 3.31 -8.63
N ARG A 122 12.53 2.46 -9.45
CA ARG A 122 11.22 2.80 -10.04
C ARG A 122 10.11 2.97 -9.01
N VAL A 123 10.17 2.27 -7.89
CA VAL A 123 9.21 2.43 -6.79
C VAL A 123 9.49 3.74 -6.07
N MET A 124 10.76 4.05 -5.83
CA MET A 124 11.17 5.32 -5.20
C MET A 124 10.82 6.53 -6.07
N ASP A 125 11.05 6.46 -7.39
CA ASP A 125 10.60 7.48 -8.36
C ASP A 125 9.07 7.65 -8.31
N GLY A 126 8.34 6.56 -8.13
CA GLY A 126 6.88 6.58 -7.96
C GLY A 126 6.44 7.33 -6.71
N ILE A 127 7.12 7.13 -5.58
CA ILE A 127 6.87 7.84 -4.32
C ILE A 127 7.13 9.34 -4.49
N ALA A 128 8.28 9.70 -5.08
CA ALA A 128 8.62 11.10 -5.36
C ALA A 128 7.58 11.78 -6.25
N ALA A 129 7.19 11.14 -7.36
CA ALA A 129 6.17 11.65 -8.26
C ALA A 129 4.78 11.79 -7.60
N ALA A 130 4.46 10.95 -6.61
CA ALA A 130 3.23 11.08 -5.85
C ALA A 130 3.20 12.36 -5.01
N HIS A 131 4.30 12.71 -4.34
CA HIS A 131 4.44 13.99 -3.62
C HIS A 131 4.34 15.18 -4.56
N GLU A 132 5.06 15.17 -5.69
CA GLU A 132 4.99 16.22 -6.71
C GLU A 132 3.57 16.42 -7.25
N ALA A 133 2.78 15.35 -7.28
CA ALA A 133 1.37 15.38 -7.70
C ALA A 133 0.39 15.75 -6.58
N GLY A 134 0.85 16.01 -5.35
CA GLY A 134 0.02 16.35 -4.20
C GLY A 134 -0.81 15.20 -3.65
N LEU A 135 -0.38 13.94 -3.83
CA LEU A 135 -1.08 12.73 -3.34
C LEU A 135 -0.69 12.41 -1.89
N ASP A 136 -0.76 13.40 -1.01
CA ASP A 136 -0.32 13.30 0.39
C ASP A 136 -1.45 12.98 1.37
N PRO A 137 -1.13 12.26 2.46
CA PRO A 137 0.17 11.64 2.77
C PRO A 137 0.40 10.35 1.99
N VAL A 138 1.61 10.20 1.44
CA VAL A 138 2.06 8.92 0.88
C VAL A 138 2.30 7.95 2.04
N LYS A 139 1.69 6.77 1.97
CA LYS A 139 1.91 5.69 2.94
C LYS A 139 2.72 4.58 2.29
N VAL A 140 3.72 4.09 3.00
CA VAL A 140 4.52 2.96 2.56
C VAL A 140 4.19 1.75 3.43
N ASN A 141 3.62 0.71 2.83
CA ASN A 141 3.28 -0.53 3.52
C ASN A 141 4.41 -1.53 3.36
N MET A 142 4.88 -2.07 4.47
CA MET A 142 5.84 -3.16 4.54
C MET A 142 5.19 -4.36 5.24
N VAL A 143 4.99 -5.47 4.54
CA VAL A 143 4.62 -6.74 5.17
C VAL A 143 5.90 -7.37 5.73
N VAL A 144 5.92 -7.60 7.05
CA VAL A 144 7.11 -8.12 7.74
C VAL A 144 6.96 -9.61 7.96
N ARG A 145 7.90 -10.40 7.41
CA ARG A 145 7.95 -11.85 7.54
C ARG A 145 9.27 -12.27 8.17
N ARG A 146 9.18 -13.03 9.27
CA ARG A 146 10.34 -13.55 10.00
C ARG A 146 11.23 -14.41 9.12
N GLY A 147 12.55 -14.16 9.21
CA GLY A 147 13.55 -14.87 8.42
C GLY A 147 13.58 -14.48 6.93
N VAL A 148 12.79 -13.48 6.51
CA VAL A 148 12.79 -12.96 5.15
C VAL A 148 13.23 -11.50 5.13
N ASN A 149 12.45 -10.58 5.70
CA ASN A 149 12.71 -9.14 5.69
C ASN A 149 12.57 -8.48 7.07
N ASP A 150 12.43 -9.25 8.14
CA ASP A 150 12.40 -8.74 9.51
C ASP A 150 13.67 -7.96 9.87
N GLY A 151 14.82 -8.33 9.31
CA GLY A 151 16.06 -7.56 9.42
C GLY A 151 16.04 -6.18 8.77
N SER A 152 15.12 -5.93 7.82
CA SER A 152 14.99 -4.64 7.13
C SER A 152 14.13 -3.62 7.89
N VAL A 153 13.47 -3.99 8.99
CA VAL A 153 12.54 -3.11 9.74
C VAL A 153 13.22 -1.82 10.19
N LEU A 154 14.40 -1.92 10.76
CA LEU A 154 15.13 -0.75 11.26
C LEU A 154 15.62 0.15 10.12
N GLU A 155 16.11 -0.42 9.04
CA GLU A 155 16.55 0.34 7.85
C GLU A 155 15.37 1.10 7.21
N MET A 156 14.22 0.44 7.07
CA MET A 156 12.99 1.07 6.56
C MET A 156 12.53 2.19 7.49
N ALA A 157 12.52 1.97 8.79
CA ALA A 157 12.16 2.99 9.78
C ALA A 157 13.13 4.19 9.74
N GLU A 158 14.44 3.97 9.64
CA GLU A 158 15.45 5.01 9.52
C GLU A 158 15.27 5.82 8.23
N HIS A 159 15.02 5.13 7.12
CA HIS A 159 14.87 5.78 5.83
C HIS A 159 13.67 6.73 5.77
N PHE A 160 12.51 6.31 6.30
CA PHE A 160 11.27 7.11 6.24
C PHE A 160 11.11 8.07 7.43
N ARG A 161 11.91 7.91 8.49
CA ARG A 161 11.91 8.83 9.63
C ARG A 161 12.38 10.23 9.21
N GLY A 162 11.62 11.26 9.60
CA GLY A 162 11.88 12.65 9.21
C GLY A 162 11.47 13.01 7.78
N ARG A 163 10.83 12.09 7.07
CA ARG A 163 10.28 12.30 5.73
C ARG A 163 8.76 12.47 5.78
N PRO A 164 8.14 12.98 4.72
CA PRO A 164 6.68 13.15 4.66
C PRO A 164 5.91 11.83 4.53
N GLU A 165 6.57 10.74 4.14
CA GLU A 165 5.97 9.41 4.04
C GLU A 165 5.69 8.84 5.43
N ILE A 166 4.61 8.04 5.51
CA ILE A 166 4.25 7.29 6.71
C ILE A 166 4.54 5.82 6.47
N LEU A 167 5.59 5.28 7.11
CA LEU A 167 5.85 3.84 7.11
C LEU A 167 4.76 3.11 7.90
N ARG A 168 4.23 2.03 7.36
CA ARG A 168 3.30 1.12 8.04
C ARG A 168 3.81 -0.30 7.97
N LEU A 169 4.11 -0.87 9.11
CA LEU A 169 4.50 -2.26 9.26
C LEU A 169 3.24 -3.12 9.40
N ILE A 170 3.19 -4.20 8.67
CA ILE A 170 2.04 -5.12 8.64
C ILE A 170 2.52 -6.49 9.06
N GLU A 171 1.87 -7.09 10.05
CA GLU A 171 2.13 -8.48 10.41
C GLU A 171 1.83 -9.40 9.22
N PHE A 172 2.70 -10.38 8.98
CA PHE A 172 2.44 -11.38 7.95
C PHE A 172 1.18 -12.16 8.28
N MET A 173 0.16 -12.07 7.43
CA MET A 173 -1.16 -12.63 7.70
C MET A 173 -1.50 -13.78 6.76
N ASP A 174 -2.40 -14.65 7.23
CA ASP A 174 -3.04 -15.67 6.41
C ASP A 174 -4.00 -14.99 5.40
N VAL A 175 -3.72 -15.19 4.12
CA VAL A 175 -4.59 -14.72 3.02
C VAL A 175 -5.28 -15.89 2.32
N GLY A 176 -5.34 -17.04 2.96
CA GLY A 176 -5.89 -18.29 2.46
C GLY A 176 -4.79 -19.32 2.13
N GLU A 177 -5.18 -20.44 1.53
CA GLU A 177 -4.29 -21.60 1.33
C GLU A 177 -3.12 -21.38 0.36
N SER A 178 -3.10 -20.22 -0.34
CA SER A 178 -2.14 -19.99 -1.43
C SER A 178 -0.76 -19.52 -0.98
N ASN A 179 -0.61 -18.91 0.21
CA ASN A 179 0.64 -18.27 0.64
C ASN A 179 1.49 -19.09 1.60
N GLY A 180 1.05 -20.29 1.99
CA GLY A 180 1.78 -21.18 2.89
C GLY A 180 2.05 -20.58 4.26
N TRP A 181 1.13 -19.74 4.77
CA TRP A 181 1.26 -19.02 6.02
C TRP A 181 1.52 -19.94 7.21
N ARG A 182 2.45 -19.54 8.08
CA ARG A 182 2.78 -20.21 9.34
C ARG A 182 2.97 -19.19 10.44
N LEU A 183 2.46 -19.49 11.64
CA LEU A 183 2.51 -18.58 12.77
C LEU A 183 3.95 -18.21 13.20
N GLU A 184 4.89 -19.15 13.08
CA GLU A 184 6.30 -18.89 13.40
C GLU A 184 6.98 -17.87 12.48
N GLU A 185 6.41 -17.56 11.33
CA GLU A 185 6.89 -16.55 10.39
C GLU A 185 6.33 -15.15 10.67
N VAL A 186 5.40 -15.04 11.61
CA VAL A 186 4.82 -13.75 12.02
C VAL A 186 5.80 -13.04 12.94
N VAL A 187 6.04 -11.76 12.66
CA VAL A 187 6.69 -10.81 13.57
C VAL A 187 5.61 -9.95 14.18
N PRO A 188 5.28 -10.12 15.48
CA PRO A 188 4.22 -9.33 16.09
C PRO A 188 4.51 -7.83 16.10
N ALA A 189 3.48 -7.00 15.97
CA ALA A 189 3.59 -5.54 15.98
C ALA A 189 4.38 -5.02 17.19
N ARG A 190 4.16 -5.60 18.38
CA ARG A 190 4.90 -5.25 19.60
C ARG A 190 6.41 -5.48 19.48
N GLU A 191 6.84 -6.51 18.76
CA GLU A 191 8.26 -6.83 18.55
C GLU A 191 8.89 -5.82 17.58
N MET A 192 8.21 -5.50 16.48
CA MET A 192 8.65 -4.48 15.54
C MET A 192 8.76 -3.11 16.21
N LEU A 193 7.76 -2.71 16.98
CA LEU A 193 7.76 -1.43 17.71
C LEU A 193 8.87 -1.40 18.78
N ALA A 194 9.09 -2.50 19.50
CA ALA A 194 10.16 -2.57 20.52
C ALA A 194 11.53 -2.35 19.89
N SER A 195 11.82 -3.03 18.77
CA SER A 195 13.11 -2.88 18.06
C SER A 195 13.35 -1.45 17.56
N ILE A 196 12.30 -0.76 17.10
CA ILE A 196 12.39 0.63 16.67
C ILE A 196 12.58 1.56 17.87
N ALA A 197 11.82 1.32 18.97
CA ALA A 197 11.87 2.14 20.17
C ALA A 197 13.21 2.08 20.91
N GLU A 198 13.98 1.00 20.77
CA GLU A 198 15.37 0.90 21.28
C GLU A 198 16.30 1.95 20.65
N ARG A 199 16.04 2.35 19.40
CA ARG A 199 16.83 3.38 18.71
C ARG A 199 16.20 4.76 18.76
N TRP A 200 14.87 4.82 18.59
CA TRP A 200 14.10 6.06 18.53
C TRP A 200 12.85 5.91 19.38
N PRO A 201 12.77 6.54 20.55
CA PRO A 201 11.63 6.44 21.43
C PRO A 201 10.32 6.78 20.73
N LEU A 202 9.31 5.96 20.99
CA LEU A 202 7.99 6.06 20.38
C LEU A 202 6.92 6.30 21.45
N ARG A 203 5.94 7.15 21.14
CA ARG A 203 4.73 7.32 21.95
C ARG A 203 3.49 6.98 21.14
N PRO A 204 2.49 6.29 21.73
CA PRO A 204 1.26 5.99 21.02
C PRO A 204 0.49 7.28 20.72
N LEU A 205 -0.15 7.33 19.56
CA LEU A 205 -1.10 8.36 19.18
C LEU A 205 -2.52 7.91 19.49
N SER A 206 -3.36 8.83 19.97
CA SER A 206 -4.76 8.51 20.25
C SER A 206 -5.47 8.03 18.98
N PRO A 207 -6.27 6.97 19.06
CA PRO A 207 -7.10 6.53 17.95
C PRO A 207 -8.03 7.67 17.50
N GLN A 208 -8.11 7.91 16.19
CA GLN A 208 -9.11 8.83 15.65
C GLN A 208 -10.16 8.02 14.88
N PRO A 209 -11.43 8.35 14.99
CA PRO A 209 -12.54 7.54 14.46
C PRO A 209 -12.41 7.21 12.96
N ASP A 210 -11.71 8.05 12.19
CA ASP A 210 -11.64 7.98 10.72
C ASP A 210 -10.31 7.51 10.13
N GLN A 211 -9.36 7.05 10.96
CA GLN A 211 -7.98 6.82 10.48
C GLN A 211 -7.64 5.38 10.03
N GLY A 212 -8.62 4.47 10.00
CA GLY A 212 -8.44 3.10 9.53
C GLY A 212 -7.90 2.15 10.61
N VAL A 213 -7.36 0.99 10.16
CA VAL A 213 -7.03 -0.15 11.05
C VAL A 213 -5.66 -0.05 11.72
N ALA A 214 -4.77 0.86 11.30
CA ALA A 214 -3.42 0.95 11.83
C ALA A 214 -3.39 1.63 13.21
N SER A 215 -2.73 1.01 14.18
CA SER A 215 -2.28 1.69 15.39
C SER A 215 -1.12 2.63 15.05
N ARG A 216 -1.16 3.88 15.52
CA ARG A 216 -0.20 4.92 15.15
C ARG A 216 0.69 5.29 16.32
N TRP A 217 1.94 5.57 16.02
CA TRP A 217 2.98 5.93 16.97
C TRP A 217 3.78 7.11 16.42
N ALA A 218 4.03 8.12 17.25
CA ALA A 218 4.91 9.22 16.88
C ALA A 218 6.31 9.00 17.44
N TYR A 219 7.32 9.41 16.69
CA TYR A 219 8.67 9.56 17.23
C TYR A 219 8.68 10.72 18.25
N GLU A 220 9.25 10.50 19.44
CA GLU A 220 9.23 11.52 20.51
C GLU A 220 10.03 12.77 20.16
N ASP A 221 11.00 12.66 19.29
CA ASP A 221 11.80 13.79 18.78
C ASP A 221 11.14 14.59 17.66
N GLY A 222 9.88 14.25 17.32
CA GLY A 222 9.13 14.95 16.28
C GLY A 222 9.43 14.54 14.84
N ALA A 223 10.20 13.47 14.63
CA ALA A 223 10.56 13.00 13.29
C ALA A 223 9.45 12.22 12.56
N GLY A 224 8.17 12.56 12.82
CA GLY A 224 7.04 11.96 12.12
C GLY A 224 6.36 10.82 12.89
N GLU A 225 5.71 9.94 12.15
CA GLU A 225 4.94 8.83 12.72
C GLU A 225 5.19 7.51 11.97
N ILE A 226 4.88 6.41 12.66
CA ILE A 226 4.87 5.07 12.12
C ILE A 226 3.55 4.38 12.47
N GLY A 227 3.05 3.52 11.59
CA GLY A 227 1.87 2.71 11.82
C GLY A 227 2.20 1.23 11.96
N VAL A 228 1.34 0.47 12.66
CA VAL A 228 1.37 -0.99 12.68
C VAL A 228 -0.03 -1.55 12.45
N ILE A 229 -0.13 -2.63 11.71
CA ILE A 229 -1.38 -3.31 11.33
C ILE A 229 -1.24 -4.79 11.65
#